data_b7cd86a8a63a5357904c48042f14973a
#
_entry.id   b7cd86a8a63a5357904c48042f14973a
#
_cell.length_a   1.000
_cell.length_b   1.000
_cell.length_c   1.000
_cell.angle_alpha   90.00
_cell.angle_beta   90.00
_cell.angle_gamma   90.00
#
_symmetry.space_group_name_H-M   'P 1'
#
loop_
_entity.id
_entity.type
_entity.pdbx_description
1 polymer ?
#
loop_
_entity_poly.entity_id
_entity_poly.type
_entity_poly.pdbx_seq_one_letter_code
_entity_poly.pdbx_strand_id
1 'polypeptide(L)'
;SPFPRISYKTAVEKWNSDKPDIRKDPKDPNELAFAFIVDFPMFEWKEREHRWDATHHPFTRPQTENIAAMKKDPGSVLAHQYDFVLNGSEIGGGSLRTSNINVLETVFEIMGNSKEEMRKQFSHLLEAFSYGVPPHGGIAPGIDRFLAIVLSEPSIREVMAFPKTGDAKDPMMESPAEISKEQLKELHIKVDK
;
A
#
# COMPACT_ATOMS: atom_id res chain seq x y z
N SER A 1 -5.69 5.81 -26.06
CA SER A 1 -4.68 6.78 -25.54
C SER A 1 -4.25 6.34 -24.15
N PRO A 2 -3.03 6.63 -23.73
CA PRO A 2 -2.59 6.27 -22.39
C PRO A 2 -3.42 7.01 -21.33
N PHE A 3 -3.66 6.36 -20.19
CA PHE A 3 -4.33 7.00 -19.06
C PHE A 3 -3.51 8.20 -18.54
N PRO A 4 -4.15 9.29 -18.11
CA PRO A 4 -3.45 10.46 -17.58
C PRO A 4 -2.64 10.06 -16.32
N ARG A 5 -1.47 10.69 -16.17
CA ARG A 5 -0.65 10.62 -14.97
C ARG A 5 -0.74 11.94 -14.24
N ILE A 6 -1.12 11.90 -12.99
CA ILE A 6 -1.31 13.07 -12.13
C ILE A 6 -0.39 12.89 -10.93
N SER A 7 0.43 13.90 -10.59
CA SER A 7 1.24 13.80 -9.38
C SER A 7 0.37 13.84 -8.13
N TYR A 8 0.78 13.13 -7.08
CA TYR A 8 0.13 13.16 -5.77
C TYR A 8 -0.15 14.59 -5.30
N LYS A 9 0.87 15.45 -5.39
CA LYS A 9 0.75 16.86 -5.04
C LYS A 9 -0.40 17.54 -5.79
N THR A 10 -0.44 17.39 -7.12
CA THR A 10 -1.50 17.97 -7.95
C THR A 10 -2.88 17.39 -7.60
N ALA A 11 -2.96 16.11 -7.32
CA ALA A 11 -4.21 15.45 -6.94
C ALA A 11 -4.77 16.03 -5.63
N VAL A 12 -3.92 16.15 -4.61
CA VAL A 12 -4.30 16.74 -3.32
C VAL A 12 -4.64 18.23 -3.44
N GLU A 13 -3.85 19.02 -4.17
CA GLU A 13 -4.09 20.46 -4.34
C GLU A 13 -5.39 20.75 -5.10
N LYS A 14 -5.70 19.97 -6.14
CA LYS A 14 -6.82 20.25 -7.02
C LYS A 14 -8.13 19.59 -6.59
N TRP A 15 -8.07 18.37 -6.04
CA TRP A 15 -9.25 17.57 -5.68
C TRP A 15 -9.34 17.23 -4.20
N ASN A 16 -8.37 17.69 -3.39
CA ASN A 16 -8.26 17.38 -1.96
C ASN A 16 -8.31 15.86 -1.69
N SER A 17 -7.71 15.07 -2.60
CA SER A 17 -7.75 13.61 -2.56
C SER A 17 -6.58 13.02 -3.35
N ASP A 18 -6.03 11.91 -2.88
CA ASP A 18 -5.07 11.07 -3.58
C ASP A 18 -5.70 10.11 -4.62
N LYS A 19 -7.03 10.08 -4.65
CA LYS A 19 -7.85 9.29 -5.58
C LYS A 19 -8.95 10.16 -6.20
N PRO A 20 -8.57 11.12 -7.07
CA PRO A 20 -9.51 12.10 -7.60
C PRO A 20 -10.55 11.48 -8.53
N ASP A 21 -11.78 11.99 -8.48
CA ASP A 21 -12.76 11.77 -9.53
C ASP A 21 -12.50 12.80 -10.64
N ILE A 22 -12.06 12.33 -11.79
CA ILE A 22 -11.72 13.18 -12.96
C ILE A 22 -12.78 13.12 -14.07
N ARG A 23 -13.96 12.57 -13.79
CA ARG A 23 -15.08 12.60 -14.72
C ARG A 23 -15.48 14.03 -15.08
N LYS A 24 -15.99 14.20 -16.26
CA LYS A 24 -16.61 15.47 -16.69
C LYS A 24 -17.94 15.70 -16.00
N ASP A 25 -18.73 14.64 -15.90
CA ASP A 25 -19.97 14.60 -15.13
C ASP A 25 -19.90 13.49 -14.08
N PRO A 26 -19.65 13.82 -12.80
CA PRO A 26 -19.62 12.84 -11.72
C PRO A 26 -20.94 12.09 -11.49
N LYS A 27 -22.05 12.56 -12.09
CA LYS A 27 -23.36 11.91 -12.00
C LYS A 27 -23.60 10.89 -13.10
N ASP A 28 -22.80 10.89 -14.17
CA ASP A 28 -22.92 9.90 -15.23
C ASP A 28 -22.28 8.57 -14.76
N PRO A 29 -23.07 7.52 -14.52
CA PRO A 29 -22.55 6.23 -14.09
C PRO A 29 -21.79 5.48 -15.21
N ASN A 30 -21.99 5.89 -16.47
CA ASN A 30 -21.35 5.25 -17.62
C ASN A 30 -20.00 5.89 -17.96
N GLU A 31 -19.67 7.04 -17.40
CA GLU A 31 -18.35 7.66 -17.60
C GLU A 31 -17.31 6.98 -16.69
N LEU A 32 -16.38 6.24 -17.31
CA LEU A 32 -15.26 5.59 -16.63
C LEU A 32 -13.98 6.41 -16.86
N ALA A 33 -13.58 7.19 -15.87
CA ALA A 33 -12.45 8.09 -15.93
C ALA A 33 -11.26 7.54 -15.11
N PHE A 34 -10.29 6.97 -15.80
CA PHE A 34 -9.10 6.38 -15.21
C PHE A 34 -7.94 7.36 -15.13
N ALA A 35 -7.15 7.27 -14.06
CA ALA A 35 -5.88 7.96 -13.92
C ALA A 35 -4.85 7.12 -13.15
N PHE A 36 -3.56 7.37 -13.40
CA PHE A 36 -2.48 7.00 -12.50
C PHE A 36 -2.12 8.18 -11.61
N ILE A 37 -2.10 7.99 -10.32
CA ILE A 37 -1.51 8.94 -9.37
C ILE A 37 -0.09 8.47 -9.11
N VAL A 38 0.86 9.40 -9.24
CA VAL A 38 2.30 9.13 -9.19
C VAL A 38 3.01 10.14 -8.28
N ASP A 39 4.31 9.97 -8.06
CA ASP A 39 5.13 10.89 -7.28
C ASP A 39 4.62 11.09 -5.84
N PHE A 40 4.26 9.98 -5.19
CA PHE A 40 3.91 9.99 -3.78
C PHE A 40 5.11 10.35 -2.90
N PRO A 41 4.91 10.97 -1.74
CA PRO A 41 5.98 11.06 -0.75
C PRO A 41 6.42 9.65 -0.33
N MET A 42 7.72 9.45 -0.16
CA MET A 42 8.27 8.17 0.31
C MET A 42 7.97 7.95 1.79
N PHE A 43 8.00 9.02 2.57
CA PHE A 43 7.84 9.00 4.01
C PHE A 43 6.74 9.96 4.45
N GLU A 44 6.06 9.60 5.54
CA GLU A 44 5.15 10.45 6.27
C GLU A 44 5.56 10.54 7.75
N TRP A 45 5.39 11.70 8.35
CA TRP A 45 5.66 11.89 9.77
C TRP A 45 4.47 11.41 10.60
N LYS A 46 4.71 10.49 11.52
CA LYS A 46 3.70 9.98 12.46
C LYS A 46 3.79 10.77 13.78
N GLU A 47 2.92 11.76 13.95
CA GLU A 47 2.91 12.67 15.10
C GLU A 47 2.83 11.94 16.46
N ARG A 48 2.02 10.87 16.56
CA ARG A 48 1.84 10.13 17.80
C ARG A 48 3.06 9.32 18.20
N GLU A 49 3.79 8.84 17.19
CA GLU A 49 4.93 7.93 17.36
C GLU A 49 6.25 8.68 17.30
N HIS A 50 6.21 9.99 16.95
CA HIS A 50 7.39 10.84 16.78
C HIS A 50 8.47 10.21 15.89
N ARG A 51 8.04 9.63 14.76
CA ARG A 51 8.94 9.00 13.78
C ARG A 51 8.44 9.16 12.35
N TRP A 52 9.35 9.00 11.42
CA TRP A 52 9.01 8.78 10.01
C TRP A 52 8.52 7.36 9.79
N ASP A 53 7.55 7.19 8.91
CA ASP A 53 7.12 5.90 8.43
C ASP A 53 7.01 5.91 6.91
N ALA A 54 7.07 4.75 6.25
CA ALA A 54 6.87 4.67 4.81
C ALA A 54 5.39 4.92 4.46
N THR A 55 5.12 5.78 3.49
CA THR A 55 3.74 6.08 3.05
C THR A 55 3.03 4.83 2.54
N HIS A 56 3.73 3.97 1.82
CA HIS A 56 3.19 2.70 1.29
C HIS A 56 3.86 1.50 1.98
N HIS A 57 5.12 1.22 1.66
CA HIS A 57 5.95 0.22 2.33
C HIS A 57 7.44 0.49 2.07
N PRO A 58 8.34 0.05 2.96
CA PRO A 58 9.76 0.40 2.91
C PRO A 58 10.51 -0.16 1.70
N PHE A 59 9.97 -1.17 1.03
CA PHE A 59 10.59 -1.78 -0.16
C PHE A 59 10.35 -0.99 -1.45
N THR A 60 9.54 0.07 -1.40
CA THR A 60 9.33 0.99 -2.53
C THR A 60 10.64 1.69 -2.85
N ARG A 61 10.95 1.83 -4.15
CA ARG A 61 12.12 2.55 -4.61
C ARG A 61 11.89 4.06 -4.46
N PRO A 62 12.76 4.77 -3.71
CA PRO A 62 12.75 6.23 -3.73
C PRO A 62 13.22 6.75 -5.09
N GLN A 63 12.78 7.95 -5.50
CA GLN A 63 13.20 8.56 -6.74
C GLN A 63 14.63 9.12 -6.70
N THR A 64 15.25 9.11 -5.51
CA THR A 64 16.65 9.44 -5.30
C THR A 64 17.37 8.32 -4.57
N GLU A 65 18.59 8.02 -4.95
CA GLU A 65 19.48 7.11 -4.22
C GLU A 65 20.57 7.86 -3.43
N ASN A 66 20.43 9.18 -3.31
CA ASN A 66 21.35 10.00 -2.50
C ASN A 66 21.00 9.85 -0.99
N ILE A 67 21.70 8.93 -0.34
CA ILE A 67 21.52 8.59 1.07
C ILE A 67 21.63 9.83 1.98
N ALA A 68 22.59 10.71 1.72
CA ALA A 68 22.78 11.91 2.54
C ALA A 68 21.58 12.88 2.42
N ALA A 69 21.03 13.04 1.23
CA ALA A 69 19.85 13.87 1.01
C ALA A 69 18.60 13.25 1.68
N MET A 70 18.41 11.94 1.54
CA MET A 70 17.30 11.22 2.18
C MET A 70 17.30 11.38 3.71
N LYS A 71 18.46 11.23 4.34
CA LYS A 71 18.60 11.39 5.81
C LYS A 71 18.43 12.83 6.26
N LYS A 72 18.85 13.80 5.43
CA LYS A 72 18.76 15.22 5.77
C LYS A 72 17.33 15.74 5.74
N ASP A 73 16.54 15.31 4.78
CA ASP A 73 15.17 15.76 4.57
C ASP A 73 14.28 14.62 4.03
N PRO A 74 13.86 13.68 4.90
CA PRO A 74 13.00 12.57 4.50
C PRO A 74 11.67 13.02 3.90
N GLY A 75 11.13 14.15 4.36
CA GLY A 75 9.84 14.68 3.91
C GLY A 75 9.83 15.13 2.45
N SER A 76 10.98 15.42 1.86
CA SER A 76 11.09 15.80 0.46
C SER A 76 11.29 14.61 -0.51
N VAL A 77 11.50 13.41 0.03
CA VAL A 77 11.78 12.23 -0.80
C VAL A 77 10.50 11.72 -1.45
N LEU A 78 10.50 11.65 -2.78
CA LEU A 78 9.42 11.03 -3.55
C LEU A 78 9.70 9.56 -3.83
N ALA A 79 8.64 8.79 -4.01
CA ALA A 79 8.66 7.36 -4.27
C ALA A 79 8.24 7.01 -5.70
N HIS A 80 8.73 5.91 -6.22
CA HIS A 80 8.21 5.25 -7.42
C HIS A 80 7.00 4.37 -7.07
N GLN A 81 6.06 4.92 -6.29
CA GLN A 81 4.73 4.38 -6.05
C GLN A 81 3.77 4.93 -7.10
N TYR A 82 2.75 4.16 -7.40
CA TYR A 82 1.65 4.58 -8.26
C TYR A 82 0.37 3.89 -7.85
N ASP A 83 -0.72 4.65 -7.87
CA ASP A 83 -2.07 4.15 -7.67
C ASP A 83 -2.86 4.30 -8.96
N PHE A 84 -3.66 3.29 -9.29
CA PHE A 84 -4.57 3.29 -10.41
C PHE A 84 -5.97 3.61 -9.90
N VAL A 85 -6.49 4.73 -10.34
CA VAL A 85 -7.73 5.33 -9.83
C VAL A 85 -8.80 5.31 -10.91
N LEU A 86 -10.03 5.02 -10.51
CA LEU A 86 -11.23 5.06 -11.33
C LEU A 86 -12.35 5.76 -10.55
N ASN A 87 -12.89 6.86 -11.08
CA ASN A 87 -14.07 7.55 -10.54
C ASN A 87 -13.98 7.84 -9.02
N GLY A 88 -12.84 8.34 -8.56
CA GLY A 88 -12.66 8.68 -7.15
C GLY A 88 -12.30 7.50 -6.24
N SER A 89 -12.00 6.34 -6.80
CA SER A 89 -11.62 5.14 -6.06
C SER A 89 -10.30 4.56 -6.56
N GLU A 90 -9.42 4.18 -5.66
CA GLU A 90 -8.24 3.39 -5.98
C GLU A 90 -8.68 1.96 -6.31
N ILE A 91 -8.46 1.54 -7.55
CA ILE A 91 -8.77 0.20 -8.05
C ILE A 91 -7.53 -0.69 -8.17
N GLY A 92 -6.37 -0.17 -7.86
CA GLY A 92 -5.13 -0.92 -7.82
C GLY A 92 -3.98 -0.02 -7.45
N GLY A 93 -2.97 -0.58 -6.85
CA GLY A 93 -1.76 0.12 -6.46
C GLY A 93 -0.52 -0.72 -6.66
N GLY A 94 0.62 -0.05 -6.71
CA GLY A 94 1.89 -0.72 -6.89
C GLY A 94 3.09 0.20 -6.75
N SER A 95 4.26 -0.38 -6.93
CA SER A 95 5.52 0.39 -6.90
C SER A 95 6.63 -0.33 -7.65
N LEU A 96 7.61 0.44 -8.09
CA LEU A 96 8.93 -0.11 -8.37
C LEU A 96 9.63 -0.41 -7.04
N ARG A 97 10.38 -1.50 -7.00
CA ARG A 97 11.09 -1.95 -5.80
C ARG A 97 12.54 -1.45 -5.81
N THR A 98 13.06 -1.12 -4.63
CA THR A 98 14.50 -0.87 -4.52
C THR A 98 15.26 -2.19 -4.60
N SER A 99 16.32 -2.22 -5.41
CA SER A 99 17.27 -3.33 -5.50
C SER A 99 18.60 -2.99 -4.84
N ASN A 100 18.79 -1.75 -4.42
CA ASN A 100 20.00 -1.28 -3.76
C ASN A 100 19.89 -1.49 -2.24
N ILE A 101 20.70 -2.42 -1.69
CA ILE A 101 20.70 -2.77 -0.27
C ILE A 101 20.98 -1.55 0.61
N ASN A 102 21.93 -0.67 0.23
CA ASN A 102 22.27 0.49 1.03
C ASN A 102 21.10 1.50 1.10
N VAL A 103 20.37 1.66 0.00
CA VAL A 103 19.16 2.50 -0.04
C VAL A 103 18.07 1.88 0.85
N LEU A 104 17.86 0.56 0.77
CA LEU A 104 16.88 -0.15 1.59
C LEU A 104 17.20 -0.03 3.09
N GLU A 105 18.44 -0.28 3.48
CA GLU A 105 18.90 -0.07 4.88
C GLU A 105 18.66 1.37 5.34
N THR A 106 18.92 2.36 4.47
CA THR A 106 18.68 3.77 4.80
C THR A 106 17.21 4.09 5.01
N VAL A 107 16.32 3.52 4.20
CA VAL A 107 14.86 3.66 4.39
C VAL A 107 14.45 3.15 5.76
N PHE A 108 14.92 1.96 6.15
CA PHE A 108 14.63 1.40 7.47
C PHE A 108 15.23 2.22 8.63
N GLU A 109 16.44 2.75 8.46
CA GLU A 109 17.06 3.64 9.45
C GLU A 109 16.25 4.93 9.66
N ILE A 110 15.74 5.54 8.58
CA ILE A 110 14.88 6.73 8.64
C ILE A 110 13.59 6.43 9.41
N MET A 111 13.05 5.21 9.27
CA MET A 111 11.87 4.74 10.01
C MET A 111 12.16 4.38 11.47
N GLY A 112 13.41 4.48 11.91
CA GLY A 112 13.82 4.19 13.29
C GLY A 112 14.21 2.74 13.56
N ASN A 113 14.34 1.90 12.53
CA ASN A 113 14.81 0.52 12.70
C ASN A 113 16.34 0.46 12.64
N SER A 114 16.95 -0.37 13.47
CA SER A 114 18.38 -0.62 13.37
C SER A 114 18.71 -1.54 12.18
N LYS A 115 19.94 -1.42 11.67
CA LYS A 115 20.43 -2.34 10.62
C LYS A 115 20.44 -3.79 11.09
N GLU A 116 20.69 -4.04 12.35
CA GLU A 116 20.73 -5.38 12.93
C GLU A 116 19.33 -6.01 12.95
N GLU A 117 18.31 -5.28 13.37
CA GLU A 117 16.92 -5.72 13.34
C GLU A 117 16.46 -6.01 11.90
N MET A 118 16.72 -5.10 10.98
CA MET A 118 16.40 -5.27 9.57
C MET A 118 17.08 -6.50 8.97
N ARG A 119 18.37 -6.69 9.24
CA ARG A 119 19.11 -7.87 8.77
C ARG A 119 18.60 -9.17 9.39
N LYS A 120 18.20 -9.15 10.67
CA LYS A 120 17.61 -10.31 11.32
C LYS A 120 16.26 -10.70 10.71
N GLN A 121 15.41 -9.72 10.41
CA GLN A 121 14.07 -9.96 9.86
C GLN A 121 14.09 -10.33 8.38
N PHE A 122 14.98 -9.73 7.60
CA PHE A 122 15.01 -9.84 6.14
C PHE A 122 16.30 -10.48 5.61
N SER A 123 17.00 -11.28 6.43
CA SER A 123 18.27 -11.92 6.05
C SER A 123 18.20 -12.64 4.71
N HIS A 124 17.18 -13.46 4.48
CA HIS A 124 16.98 -14.22 3.26
C HIS A 124 16.79 -13.31 2.02
N LEU A 125 16.08 -12.18 2.17
CA LEU A 125 15.89 -11.21 1.09
C LEU A 125 17.20 -10.50 0.76
N LEU A 126 17.93 -10.04 1.78
CA LEU A 126 19.20 -9.34 1.63
C LEU A 126 20.28 -10.26 1.05
N GLU A 127 20.29 -11.53 1.44
CA GLU A 127 21.17 -12.54 0.86
C GLU A 127 20.84 -12.73 -0.64
N ALA A 128 19.57 -12.89 -1.00
CA ALA A 128 19.17 -12.99 -2.39
C ALA A 128 19.59 -11.74 -3.21
N PHE A 129 19.46 -10.55 -2.63
CA PHE A 129 19.87 -9.30 -3.28
C PHE A 129 21.38 -9.22 -3.51
N SER A 130 22.19 -9.86 -2.67
CA SER A 130 23.65 -9.89 -2.83
C SER A 130 24.11 -10.62 -4.09
N TYR A 131 23.29 -11.51 -4.64
CA TYR A 131 23.57 -12.24 -5.90
C TYR A 131 23.15 -11.45 -7.15
N GLY A 132 22.51 -10.30 -6.96
CA GLY A 132 22.00 -9.41 -8.02
C GLY A 132 20.49 -9.49 -8.17
N VAL A 133 19.87 -8.31 -8.30
CA VAL A 133 18.43 -8.16 -8.43
C VAL A 133 18.11 -7.33 -9.68
N PRO A 134 17.32 -7.86 -10.62
CA PRO A 134 16.87 -7.05 -11.75
C PRO A 134 15.91 -5.95 -11.28
N PRO A 135 15.78 -4.85 -12.04
CA PRO A 135 14.71 -3.91 -11.82
C PRO A 135 13.36 -4.63 -11.84
N HIS A 136 12.57 -4.43 -10.80
CA HIS A 136 11.27 -5.10 -10.68
C HIS A 136 10.25 -4.19 -9.98
N GLY A 137 9.00 -4.53 -10.16
CA GLY A 137 7.86 -3.85 -9.58
C GLY A 137 6.59 -4.60 -9.94
N GLY A 138 5.45 -4.06 -9.57
CA GLY A 138 4.19 -4.70 -9.88
C GLY A 138 3.01 -3.81 -9.54
N ILE A 139 1.84 -4.21 -10.00
CA ILE A 139 0.55 -3.61 -9.67
C ILE A 139 -0.41 -4.71 -9.26
N ALA A 140 -1.23 -4.43 -8.25
CA ALA A 140 -2.27 -5.33 -7.75
C ALA A 140 -3.65 -4.72 -8.00
N PRO A 141 -4.34 -5.08 -9.11
CA PRO A 141 -5.69 -4.63 -9.39
C PRO A 141 -6.69 -5.28 -8.43
N GLY A 142 -7.57 -4.46 -7.83
CA GLY A 142 -8.67 -4.91 -6.99
C GLY A 142 -9.92 -5.20 -7.85
N ILE A 143 -10.10 -6.46 -8.23
CA ILE A 143 -11.18 -6.87 -9.14
C ILE A 143 -12.56 -6.56 -8.57
N ASP A 144 -12.79 -6.84 -7.29
CA ASP A 144 -14.08 -6.56 -6.64
C ASP A 144 -14.41 -5.06 -6.67
N ARG A 145 -13.43 -4.21 -6.40
CA ARG A 145 -13.62 -2.76 -6.42
C ARG A 145 -13.90 -2.24 -7.83
N PHE A 146 -13.18 -2.76 -8.82
CA PHE A 146 -13.42 -2.46 -10.23
C PHE A 146 -14.83 -2.86 -10.64
N LEU A 147 -15.26 -4.08 -10.31
CA LEU A 147 -16.61 -4.58 -10.63
C LEU A 147 -17.70 -3.74 -9.95
N ALA A 148 -17.54 -3.40 -8.67
CA ALA A 148 -18.50 -2.58 -7.97
C ALA A 148 -18.72 -1.23 -8.67
N ILE A 149 -17.64 -0.58 -9.13
CA ILE A 149 -17.73 0.70 -9.84
C ILE A 149 -18.41 0.55 -11.19
N VAL A 150 -18.01 -0.46 -11.99
CA VAL A 150 -18.58 -0.69 -13.33
C VAL A 150 -20.07 -1.05 -13.27
N LEU A 151 -20.49 -1.77 -12.23
CA LEU A 151 -21.88 -2.14 -11.99
C LEU A 151 -22.67 -1.09 -11.22
N SER A 152 -22.01 0.03 -10.85
CA SER A 152 -22.62 1.11 -10.04
C SER A 152 -23.14 0.62 -8.69
N GLU A 153 -22.50 -0.39 -8.11
CA GLU A 153 -22.84 -0.94 -6.80
C GLU A 153 -22.25 -0.10 -5.66
N PRO A 154 -22.99 0.10 -4.57
CA PRO A 154 -22.56 0.97 -3.47
C PRO A 154 -21.42 0.37 -2.63
N SER A 155 -21.18 -0.93 -2.74
CA SER A 155 -20.19 -1.65 -1.95
C SER A 155 -19.64 -2.86 -2.70
N ILE A 156 -18.39 -3.19 -2.45
CA ILE A 156 -17.77 -4.44 -2.93
C ILE A 156 -18.51 -5.70 -2.45
N ARG A 157 -19.30 -5.60 -1.38
CA ARG A 157 -20.10 -6.73 -0.87
C ARG A 157 -21.15 -7.20 -1.85
N GLU A 158 -21.64 -6.31 -2.71
CA GLU A 158 -22.64 -6.63 -3.73
C GLU A 158 -22.09 -7.48 -4.88
N VAL A 159 -20.76 -7.48 -5.03
CA VAL A 159 -20.05 -8.22 -6.08
C VAL A 159 -19.27 -9.43 -5.56
N MET A 160 -19.28 -9.66 -4.25
CA MET A 160 -18.65 -10.82 -3.59
C MET A 160 -19.71 -11.89 -3.29
N ALA A 161 -19.43 -13.14 -3.66
CA ALA A 161 -20.38 -14.24 -3.45
C ALA A 161 -20.65 -14.52 -1.96
N PHE A 162 -19.63 -14.39 -1.09
CA PHE A 162 -19.69 -14.67 0.35
C PHE A 162 -18.98 -13.55 1.14
N PRO A 163 -19.56 -12.34 1.21
CA PRO A 163 -18.93 -11.23 1.88
C PRO A 163 -18.95 -11.39 3.39
N LYS A 164 -17.90 -10.96 4.07
CA LYS A 164 -17.89 -10.82 5.53
C LYS A 164 -18.74 -9.64 5.98
N THR A 165 -19.24 -9.71 7.21
CA THR A 165 -19.94 -8.60 7.87
C THR A 165 -19.00 -7.45 8.22
N GLY A 166 -19.54 -6.31 8.64
CA GLY A 166 -18.74 -5.12 9.00
C GLY A 166 -17.81 -5.33 10.20
N ASP A 167 -18.16 -6.28 11.07
CA ASP A 167 -17.35 -6.73 12.21
C ASP A 167 -16.45 -7.93 11.87
N ALA A 168 -16.18 -8.13 10.57
CA ALA A 168 -15.30 -9.18 10.03
C ALA A 168 -15.75 -10.63 10.30
N LYS A 169 -17.02 -10.86 10.62
CA LYS A 169 -17.56 -12.20 10.76
C LYS A 169 -17.93 -12.80 9.40
N ASP A 170 -17.79 -14.10 9.29
CA ASP A 170 -18.27 -14.89 8.16
C ASP A 170 -19.56 -15.60 8.57
N PRO A 171 -20.75 -15.14 8.11
CA PRO A 171 -22.03 -15.73 8.50
C PRO A 171 -22.23 -17.16 7.98
N MET A 172 -21.56 -17.52 6.87
CA MET A 172 -21.70 -18.83 6.27
C MET A 172 -20.89 -19.89 7.02
N MET A 173 -19.68 -19.49 7.48
CA MET A 173 -18.78 -20.39 8.22
C MET A 173 -18.92 -20.26 9.75
N GLU A 174 -19.81 -19.36 10.21
CA GLU A 174 -19.96 -19.01 11.63
C GLU A 174 -18.62 -18.64 12.30
N SER A 175 -17.75 -17.95 11.54
CA SER A 175 -16.39 -17.59 11.97
C SER A 175 -16.31 -16.09 12.35
N PRO A 176 -15.49 -15.73 13.36
CA PRO A 176 -14.62 -16.58 14.17
C PRO A 176 -15.39 -17.41 15.21
N ALA A 177 -14.90 -18.63 15.46
CA ALA A 177 -15.42 -19.53 16.48
C ALA A 177 -14.41 -19.69 17.63
N GLU A 178 -14.89 -20.14 18.78
CA GLU A 178 -14.03 -20.43 19.93
C GLU A 178 -13.08 -21.60 19.62
N ILE A 179 -11.83 -21.45 20.04
CA ILE A 179 -10.83 -22.52 19.95
C ILE A 179 -11.01 -23.47 21.13
N SER A 180 -10.97 -24.77 20.89
CA SER A 180 -11.10 -25.77 21.95
C SER A 180 -9.92 -25.72 22.93
N LYS A 181 -10.19 -26.10 24.19
CA LYS A 181 -9.15 -26.16 25.22
C LYS A 181 -8.03 -27.15 24.88
N GLU A 182 -8.38 -28.22 24.18
CA GLU A 182 -7.45 -29.24 23.70
C GLU A 182 -6.48 -28.66 22.69
N GLN A 183 -6.98 -27.91 21.70
CA GLN A 183 -6.13 -27.21 20.71
C GLN A 183 -5.21 -26.17 21.36
N LEU A 184 -5.74 -25.37 22.30
CA LEU A 184 -4.92 -24.40 23.03
C LEU A 184 -3.80 -25.09 23.82
N LYS A 185 -4.11 -26.25 24.47
CA LYS A 185 -3.13 -27.02 25.21
C LYS A 185 -2.05 -27.62 24.30
N GLU A 186 -2.44 -28.16 23.15
CA GLU A 186 -1.53 -28.73 22.15
C GLU A 186 -0.54 -27.67 21.62
N LEU A 187 -1.04 -26.45 21.39
CA LEU A 187 -0.24 -25.32 20.91
C LEU A 187 0.52 -24.59 22.03
N HIS A 188 0.40 -24.99 23.28
CA HIS A 188 0.96 -24.31 24.44
C HIS A 188 0.57 -22.81 24.54
N ILE A 189 -0.63 -22.45 24.10
CA ILE A 189 -1.19 -21.09 24.10
C ILE A 189 -2.19 -20.94 25.25
N LYS A 190 -2.23 -19.75 25.86
CA LYS A 190 -3.26 -19.34 26.82
C LYS A 190 -3.95 -18.10 26.30
N VAL A 191 -5.26 -18.02 26.51
CA VAL A 191 -6.04 -16.80 26.27
C VAL A 191 -6.00 -15.98 27.55
N ASP A 192 -5.41 -14.78 27.49
CA ASP A 192 -5.53 -13.79 28.56
C ASP A 192 -6.93 -13.16 28.49
N LYS A 193 -7.58 -13.08 29.67
CA LYS A 193 -8.92 -12.50 29.80
C LYS A 193 -8.85 -10.99 30.00
#